data_20911cbeb5c0772907780062865b725d
#
_entry.id   20911cbeb5c0772907780062865b725d
#
_cell.length_a   1.000
_cell.length_b   1.000
_cell.length_c   1.000
_cell.angle_alpha   90.00
_cell.angle_beta   90.00
_cell.angle_gamma   90.00
#
_symmetry.space_group_name_H-M   'P 1'
#
loop_
_entity.id
_entity.type
_entity.pdbx_description
1 polymer ?
#
loop_
_entity_poly.entity_id
_entity_poly.type
_entity_poly.pdbx_seq_one_letter_code
_entity_poly.pdbx_strand_id
1 'polypeptide(L)'
;MNNVKRIQQELRRRGLDGVLVTDEKNQRYASGFPITDGAVVVGLEKSWLITDSRYIEAAEAAVDGSLTEVVLYDREHPLTGIIRSLCSGMARLAAEDKKLSHAGYLGYEKALGRELLPAGDMFETLRASKSEDEIACMIEAQRISEKALETVLHIIKPGMTERQVAAELVYNMLKNGSEGNSFDPIVVTGSKTSLPHGVPGDKVIQSGDFVTMDFGSIKHGYCSDMTRTVAVGSASEEMRNVYDTVQRAQLAGVAAAR
;
A
#
# COMPACT_ATOMS: atom_id res chain seq x y z
N MET A 1 -8.57 -5.23 11.34
CA MET A 1 -9.41 -4.33 10.50
C MET A 1 -9.87 -5.13 9.30
N ASN A 2 -11.17 -5.18 9.03
CA ASN A 2 -11.77 -6.05 8.02
C ASN A 2 -12.95 -5.30 7.37
N ASN A 3 -12.96 -5.22 6.04
CA ASN A 3 -13.95 -4.45 5.27
C ASN A 3 -14.99 -5.34 4.55
N VAL A 4 -15.17 -6.60 4.97
CA VAL A 4 -16.12 -7.54 4.36
C VAL A 4 -17.50 -6.94 4.23
N LYS A 5 -18.02 -6.30 5.28
CA LYS A 5 -19.39 -5.70 5.25
C LYS A 5 -19.53 -4.61 4.18
N ARG A 6 -18.48 -3.80 3.96
CA ARG A 6 -18.48 -2.78 2.90
C ARG A 6 -18.48 -3.43 1.51
N ILE A 7 -17.70 -4.51 1.34
CA ILE A 7 -17.68 -5.27 0.08
C ILE A 7 -19.03 -5.92 -0.15
N GLN A 8 -19.65 -6.53 0.86
CA GLN A 8 -20.98 -7.14 0.76
C GLN A 8 -22.08 -6.13 0.38
N GLN A 9 -22.03 -4.92 0.91
CA GLN A 9 -22.94 -3.84 0.51
C GLN A 9 -22.76 -3.47 -0.97
N GLU A 10 -21.51 -3.39 -1.42
CA GLU A 10 -21.19 -3.07 -2.81
C GLU A 10 -21.59 -4.20 -3.76
N LEU A 11 -21.43 -5.47 -3.35
CA LEU A 11 -21.94 -6.63 -4.10
C LEU A 11 -23.45 -6.53 -4.31
N ARG A 12 -24.22 -6.25 -3.24
CA ARG A 12 -25.68 -6.06 -3.34
C ARG A 12 -26.04 -4.92 -4.27
N ARG A 13 -25.32 -3.78 -4.17
CA ARG A 13 -25.54 -2.62 -5.05
C ARG A 13 -25.31 -2.94 -6.53
N ARG A 14 -24.31 -3.79 -6.84
CA ARG A 14 -23.98 -4.21 -8.20
C ARG A 14 -24.77 -5.44 -8.67
N GLY A 15 -25.58 -6.03 -7.82
CA GLY A 15 -26.33 -7.25 -8.12
C GLY A 15 -25.43 -8.47 -8.33
N LEU A 16 -24.30 -8.55 -7.59
CA LEU A 16 -23.36 -9.65 -7.61
C LEU A 16 -23.58 -10.56 -6.40
N ASP A 17 -23.35 -11.86 -6.55
CA ASP A 17 -23.45 -12.84 -5.47
C ASP A 17 -22.13 -13.00 -4.70
N GLY A 18 -21.01 -12.65 -5.35
CA GLY A 18 -19.71 -12.72 -4.73
C GLY A 18 -18.59 -12.13 -5.60
N VAL A 19 -17.41 -12.01 -5.02
CA VAL A 19 -16.19 -11.59 -5.70
C VAL A 19 -15.01 -12.43 -5.27
N LEU A 20 -14.21 -12.86 -6.25
CA LEU A 20 -12.91 -13.47 -6.07
C LEU A 20 -11.83 -12.37 -6.05
N VAL A 21 -11.08 -12.31 -4.96
CA VAL A 21 -10.05 -11.31 -4.69
C VAL A 21 -8.69 -11.97 -4.67
N THR A 22 -7.79 -11.50 -5.53
CA THR A 22 -6.46 -12.08 -5.76
C THR A 22 -5.32 -11.07 -5.62
N ASP A 23 -5.61 -9.78 -5.70
CA ASP A 23 -4.62 -8.72 -5.44
C ASP A 23 -4.31 -8.63 -3.95
N GLU A 24 -3.04 -8.66 -3.58
CA GLU A 24 -2.59 -8.68 -2.17
C GLU A 24 -3.16 -7.53 -1.32
N LYS A 25 -3.23 -6.32 -1.89
CA LYS A 25 -3.76 -5.14 -1.19
C LYS A 25 -5.26 -5.27 -0.97
N ASN A 26 -5.98 -5.83 -1.95
CA ASN A 26 -7.43 -6.04 -1.86
C ASN A 26 -7.78 -7.25 -0.99
N GLN A 27 -6.94 -8.30 -0.96
CA GLN A 27 -7.05 -9.40 -0.01
C GLN A 27 -6.90 -8.90 1.44
N ARG A 28 -5.86 -8.08 1.69
CA ARG A 28 -5.67 -7.43 3.01
C ARG A 28 -6.84 -6.52 3.37
N TYR A 29 -7.35 -5.73 2.42
CA TYR A 29 -8.52 -4.88 2.63
C TYR A 29 -9.75 -5.69 3.01
N ALA A 30 -10.00 -6.82 2.34
CA ALA A 30 -11.13 -7.70 2.59
C ALA A 30 -11.00 -8.46 3.91
N SER A 31 -9.87 -9.16 4.15
CA SER A 31 -9.70 -10.07 5.28
C SER A 31 -9.09 -9.43 6.54
N GLY A 32 -8.39 -8.31 6.39
CA GLY A 32 -7.56 -7.71 7.44
C GLY A 32 -6.20 -8.37 7.61
N PHE A 33 -5.89 -9.42 6.83
CA PHE A 33 -4.65 -10.19 6.93
C PHE A 33 -3.88 -10.19 5.59
N PRO A 34 -2.56 -9.97 5.61
CA PRO A 34 -1.74 -10.00 4.40
C PRO A 34 -1.39 -11.44 4.01
N ILE A 35 -1.67 -11.81 2.77
CA ILE A 35 -1.19 -13.04 2.14
C ILE A 35 -0.60 -12.74 0.77
N THR A 36 0.41 -13.49 0.36
CA THR A 36 1.00 -13.42 -0.99
C THR A 36 0.51 -14.58 -1.86
N ASP A 37 0.20 -15.72 -1.25
CA ASP A 37 -0.29 -16.92 -1.93
C ASP A 37 -1.65 -17.33 -1.36
N GLY A 38 -2.65 -17.37 -2.23
CA GLY A 38 -4.03 -17.68 -1.86
C GLY A 38 -5.04 -16.78 -2.53
N ALA A 39 -6.23 -16.73 -1.97
CA ALA A 39 -7.31 -15.88 -2.45
C ALA A 39 -8.30 -15.55 -1.30
N VAL A 40 -9.05 -14.47 -1.48
CA VAL A 40 -10.22 -14.20 -0.64
C VAL A 40 -11.46 -14.31 -1.51
N VAL A 41 -12.46 -15.01 -1.03
CA VAL A 41 -13.80 -15.02 -1.64
C VAL A 41 -14.73 -14.27 -0.69
N VAL A 42 -15.41 -13.26 -1.20
CA VAL A 42 -16.45 -12.54 -0.44
C VAL A 42 -17.79 -12.81 -1.10
N GLY A 43 -18.67 -13.53 -0.40
CA GLY A 43 -20.06 -13.71 -0.77
C GLY A 43 -20.97 -12.77 0.03
N LEU A 44 -22.28 -12.78 -0.26
CA LEU A 44 -23.25 -11.86 0.34
C LEU A 44 -23.39 -12.01 1.87
N GLU A 45 -23.16 -13.21 2.41
CA GLU A 45 -23.34 -13.50 3.84
C GLU A 45 -22.06 -13.98 4.53
N LYS A 46 -21.12 -14.58 3.78
CA LYS A 46 -19.87 -15.14 4.29
C LYS A 46 -18.70 -14.69 3.45
N SER A 47 -17.52 -14.70 4.05
CA SER A 47 -16.24 -14.55 3.33
C SER A 47 -15.26 -15.63 3.77
N TRP A 48 -14.29 -15.91 2.90
CA TRP A 48 -13.28 -16.95 3.11
C TRP A 48 -11.91 -16.41 2.72
N LEU A 49 -10.95 -16.55 3.62
CA LEU A 49 -9.53 -16.39 3.34
C LEU A 49 -8.93 -17.76 3.09
N ILE A 50 -8.53 -18.05 1.86
CA ILE A 50 -7.99 -19.34 1.46
C ILE A 50 -6.48 -19.19 1.34
N THR A 51 -5.74 -19.92 2.17
CA THR A 51 -4.28 -19.81 2.26
C THR A 51 -3.62 -21.16 2.46
N ASP A 52 -2.30 -21.23 2.36
CA ASP A 52 -1.54 -22.46 2.55
C ASP A 52 -0.98 -22.62 3.98
N SER A 53 -0.24 -23.71 4.19
CA SER A 53 0.33 -24.06 5.50
C SER A 53 1.33 -23.04 6.07
N ARG A 54 1.87 -22.14 5.26
CA ARG A 54 2.80 -21.08 5.71
C ARG A 54 2.09 -19.96 6.47
N TYR A 55 0.81 -19.73 6.17
CA TYR A 55 0.04 -18.61 6.71
C TYR A 55 -1.12 -19.03 7.62
N ILE A 56 -1.56 -20.30 7.57
CA ILE A 56 -2.82 -20.75 8.18
C ILE A 56 -2.90 -20.40 9.68
N GLU A 57 -1.86 -20.73 10.44
CA GLU A 57 -1.82 -20.51 11.90
C GLU A 57 -1.88 -19.01 12.25
N ALA A 58 -1.12 -18.19 11.52
CA ALA A 58 -1.12 -16.74 11.72
C ALA A 58 -2.45 -16.10 11.28
N ALA A 59 -3.05 -16.61 10.21
CA ALA A 59 -4.33 -16.13 9.71
C ALA A 59 -5.47 -16.46 10.68
N GLU A 60 -5.53 -17.68 11.21
CA GLU A 60 -6.50 -18.12 12.23
C GLU A 60 -6.41 -17.27 13.52
N ALA A 61 -5.19 -16.89 13.90
CA ALA A 61 -4.98 -16.07 15.09
C ALA A 61 -5.35 -14.58 14.88
N ALA A 62 -5.27 -14.07 13.65
CA ALA A 62 -5.42 -12.64 13.35
C ALA A 62 -6.76 -12.27 12.72
N VAL A 63 -7.41 -13.16 11.99
CA VAL A 63 -8.66 -12.90 11.27
C VAL A 63 -9.86 -13.02 12.20
N ASP A 64 -10.79 -12.07 12.12
CA ASP A 64 -12.08 -12.16 12.82
C ASP A 64 -12.95 -13.29 12.23
N GLY A 65 -12.95 -14.42 12.87
CA GLY A 65 -13.68 -15.63 12.45
C GLY A 65 -15.21 -15.46 12.40
N SER A 66 -15.75 -14.39 12.99
CA SER A 66 -17.17 -14.06 12.84
C SER A 66 -17.53 -13.48 11.47
N LEU A 67 -16.55 -12.94 10.74
CA LEU A 67 -16.70 -12.30 9.44
C LEU A 67 -16.07 -13.11 8.31
N THR A 68 -14.94 -13.77 8.57
CA THR A 68 -14.13 -14.44 7.55
C THR A 68 -13.66 -15.80 8.09
N GLU A 69 -14.03 -16.86 7.39
CA GLU A 69 -13.54 -18.21 7.67
C GLU A 69 -12.17 -18.39 7.01
N VAL A 70 -11.19 -18.94 7.74
CA VAL A 70 -9.88 -19.26 7.19
C VAL A 70 -9.88 -20.71 6.70
N VAL A 71 -9.43 -20.93 5.45
CA VAL A 71 -9.48 -22.24 4.80
C VAL A 71 -8.09 -22.61 4.29
N LEU A 72 -7.60 -23.79 4.68
CA LEU A 72 -6.33 -24.32 4.18
C LEU A 72 -6.50 -24.93 2.79
N TYR A 73 -5.64 -24.55 1.86
CA TYR A 73 -5.44 -25.31 0.63
C TYR A 73 -4.10 -26.06 0.62
N ASP A 74 -4.08 -27.22 -0.02
CA ASP A 74 -2.92 -28.09 -0.16
C ASP A 74 -2.96 -28.87 -1.48
N ARG A 75 -2.14 -29.93 -1.58
CA ARG A 75 -2.11 -30.77 -2.78
C ARG A 75 -3.36 -31.62 -2.99
N GLU A 76 -4.00 -32.04 -1.92
CA GLU A 76 -5.23 -32.85 -1.94
C GLU A 76 -6.44 -31.97 -2.17
N HIS A 77 -6.40 -30.74 -1.63
CA HIS A 77 -7.45 -29.74 -1.76
C HIS A 77 -6.89 -28.47 -2.42
N PRO A 78 -6.71 -28.45 -3.76
CA PRO A 78 -6.09 -27.33 -4.47
C PRO A 78 -6.97 -26.07 -4.39
N LEU A 79 -6.33 -24.90 -4.34
CA LEU A 79 -6.96 -23.57 -4.24
C LEU A 79 -8.18 -23.41 -5.15
N THR A 80 -8.04 -23.76 -6.44
CA THR A 80 -9.13 -23.62 -7.42
C THR A 80 -10.30 -24.56 -7.16
N GLY A 81 -10.05 -25.74 -6.59
CA GLY A 81 -11.08 -26.69 -6.17
C GLY A 81 -11.91 -26.15 -5.00
N ILE A 82 -11.24 -25.56 -4.01
CA ILE A 82 -11.88 -24.90 -2.86
C ILE A 82 -12.72 -23.72 -3.34
N ILE A 83 -12.15 -22.82 -4.16
CA ILE A 83 -12.88 -21.67 -4.73
C ILE A 83 -14.12 -22.14 -5.49
N ARG A 84 -14.00 -23.19 -6.32
CA ARG A 84 -15.14 -23.76 -7.05
C ARG A 84 -16.25 -24.22 -6.09
N SER A 85 -15.89 -24.92 -5.03
CA SER A 85 -16.85 -25.41 -4.02
C SER A 85 -17.56 -24.25 -3.32
N LEU A 86 -16.81 -23.28 -2.83
CA LEU A 86 -17.32 -22.12 -2.10
C LEU A 86 -18.25 -21.24 -2.96
N CYS A 87 -17.92 -21.12 -4.26
CA CYS A 87 -18.68 -20.29 -5.19
C CYS A 87 -19.80 -21.05 -5.92
N SER A 88 -20.06 -22.32 -5.62
CA SER A 88 -21.01 -23.16 -6.37
C SER A 88 -22.44 -22.59 -6.43
N GLY A 89 -22.88 -21.92 -5.37
CA GLY A 89 -24.21 -21.28 -5.30
C GLY A 89 -24.27 -19.83 -5.80
N MET A 90 -23.15 -19.25 -6.22
CA MET A 90 -23.05 -17.85 -6.65
C MET A 90 -23.26 -17.77 -8.17
N ALA A 91 -24.45 -17.40 -8.64
CA ALA A 91 -24.73 -17.28 -10.08
C ALA A 91 -23.92 -16.16 -10.74
N ARG A 92 -23.74 -15.02 -10.06
CA ARG A 92 -23.06 -13.81 -10.53
C ARG A 92 -21.77 -13.57 -9.73
N LEU A 93 -20.72 -14.35 -10.04
CA LEU A 93 -19.41 -14.22 -9.41
C LEU A 93 -18.54 -13.26 -10.22
N ALA A 94 -17.99 -12.24 -9.55
CA ALA A 94 -17.03 -11.32 -10.14
C ALA A 94 -15.59 -11.71 -9.78
N ALA A 95 -14.61 -11.24 -10.58
CA ALA A 95 -13.19 -11.31 -10.29
C ALA A 95 -12.49 -9.99 -10.67
N GLU A 96 -11.31 -9.78 -10.16
CA GLU A 96 -10.51 -8.56 -10.34
C GLU A 96 -9.87 -8.48 -11.74
N ASP A 97 -10.67 -8.12 -12.74
CA ASP A 97 -10.26 -7.99 -14.14
C ASP A 97 -9.13 -6.97 -14.36
N LYS A 98 -9.02 -5.94 -13.50
CA LYS A 98 -7.95 -4.95 -13.56
C LYS A 98 -6.64 -5.38 -12.88
N LYS A 99 -6.65 -6.49 -12.14
CA LYS A 99 -5.50 -6.96 -11.37
C LYS A 99 -4.95 -8.29 -11.90
N LEU A 100 -5.83 -9.18 -12.27
CA LEU A 100 -5.45 -10.44 -12.91
C LEU A 100 -4.88 -10.18 -14.30
N SER A 101 -3.81 -10.90 -14.64
CA SER A 101 -3.43 -10.99 -16.04
C SER A 101 -4.56 -11.64 -16.83
N HIS A 102 -4.64 -11.35 -18.14
CA HIS A 102 -5.65 -11.98 -18.99
C HIS A 102 -5.59 -13.52 -18.91
N ALA A 103 -4.38 -14.10 -18.91
CA ALA A 103 -4.20 -15.54 -18.76
C ALA A 103 -4.67 -16.06 -17.38
N GLY A 104 -4.43 -15.30 -16.31
CA GLY A 104 -4.92 -15.62 -14.96
C GLY A 104 -6.44 -15.59 -14.88
N TYR A 105 -7.08 -14.58 -15.47
CA TYR A 105 -8.53 -14.46 -15.52
C TYR A 105 -9.17 -15.65 -16.24
N LEU A 106 -8.72 -15.96 -17.46
CA LEU A 106 -9.17 -17.14 -18.22
C LEU A 106 -8.85 -18.46 -17.48
N GLY A 107 -7.73 -18.51 -16.76
CA GLY A 107 -7.36 -19.65 -15.91
C GLY A 107 -8.39 -19.92 -14.83
N TYR A 108 -8.88 -18.90 -14.15
CA TYR A 108 -9.95 -19.03 -13.16
C TYR A 108 -11.28 -19.41 -13.81
N GLU A 109 -11.68 -18.82 -14.93
CA GLU A 109 -12.90 -19.20 -15.65
C GLU A 109 -12.88 -20.69 -16.02
N LYS A 110 -11.76 -21.16 -16.61
CA LYS A 110 -11.56 -22.57 -16.93
C LYS A 110 -11.62 -23.46 -15.67
N ALA A 111 -10.91 -23.07 -14.62
CA ALA A 111 -10.84 -23.84 -13.38
C ALA A 111 -12.22 -23.93 -12.68
N LEU A 112 -13.00 -22.85 -12.72
CA LEU A 112 -14.33 -22.79 -12.11
C LEU A 112 -15.43 -23.34 -13.03
N GLY A 113 -15.14 -23.52 -14.34
CA GLY A 113 -16.09 -24.02 -15.35
C GLY A 113 -17.21 -23.04 -15.66
N ARG A 114 -16.94 -21.73 -15.57
CA ARG A 114 -17.95 -20.66 -15.75
C ARG A 114 -17.29 -19.34 -16.15
N GLU A 115 -18.04 -18.45 -16.74
CA GLU A 115 -17.65 -17.06 -16.94
C GLU A 115 -17.62 -16.31 -15.60
N LEU A 116 -16.68 -15.38 -15.49
CA LEU A 116 -16.55 -14.44 -14.40
C LEU A 116 -16.99 -13.05 -14.84
N LEU A 117 -17.66 -12.33 -13.99
CA LEU A 117 -18.01 -10.93 -14.25
C LEU A 117 -16.84 -10.03 -13.84
N PRO A 118 -16.60 -8.91 -14.51
CA PRO A 118 -15.56 -7.98 -14.10
C PRO A 118 -15.96 -7.28 -12.79
N ALA A 119 -15.04 -7.24 -11.82
CA ALA A 119 -15.21 -6.43 -10.61
C ALA A 119 -15.08 -4.93 -10.94
N GLY A 120 -14.40 -4.59 -12.03
CA GLY A 120 -14.22 -3.22 -12.52
C GLY A 120 -13.45 -2.34 -11.52
N ASP A 121 -14.06 -1.26 -11.09
CA ASP A 121 -13.52 -0.28 -10.15
C ASP A 121 -13.94 -0.50 -8.69
N MET A 122 -14.49 -1.66 -8.37
CA MET A 122 -15.07 -1.93 -7.05
C MET A 122 -14.12 -1.60 -5.90
N PHE A 123 -12.93 -2.16 -5.95
CA PHE A 123 -11.95 -1.99 -4.87
C PHE A 123 -11.32 -0.60 -4.85
N GLU A 124 -11.08 0.01 -6.01
CA GLU A 124 -10.62 1.38 -6.10
C GLU A 124 -11.62 2.34 -5.43
N THR A 125 -12.91 2.17 -5.72
CA THR A 125 -13.99 2.97 -5.15
C THR A 125 -14.11 2.76 -3.64
N LEU A 126 -14.13 1.51 -3.18
CA LEU A 126 -14.22 1.19 -1.75
C LEU A 126 -13.03 1.73 -0.95
N ARG A 127 -11.82 1.61 -1.49
CA ARG A 127 -10.58 2.06 -0.84
C ARG A 127 -10.32 3.56 -0.97
N ALA A 128 -11.01 4.26 -1.86
CA ALA A 128 -10.90 5.72 -1.97
C ALA A 128 -11.39 6.42 -0.71
N SER A 129 -12.47 5.92 -0.08
CA SER A 129 -12.98 6.43 1.18
C SER A 129 -12.49 5.56 2.35
N LYS A 130 -11.71 6.15 3.26
CA LYS A 130 -11.12 5.47 4.42
C LYS A 130 -12.04 5.55 5.63
N SER A 131 -12.05 4.51 6.45
CA SER A 131 -12.66 4.53 7.78
C SER A 131 -11.75 5.26 8.78
N GLU A 132 -12.26 5.59 9.95
CA GLU A 132 -11.47 6.19 11.03
C GLU A 132 -10.27 5.32 11.44
N ASP A 133 -10.43 4.00 11.49
CA ASP A 133 -9.34 3.07 11.79
C ASP A 133 -8.27 3.06 10.68
N GLU A 134 -8.69 3.13 9.41
CA GLU A 134 -7.78 3.23 8.27
C GLU A 134 -6.98 4.55 8.32
N ILE A 135 -7.66 5.65 8.64
CA ILE A 135 -7.03 6.97 8.82
C ILE A 135 -6.02 6.91 9.98
N ALA A 136 -6.37 6.28 11.10
CA ALA A 136 -5.45 6.11 12.23
C ALA A 136 -4.16 5.39 11.82
N CYS A 137 -4.25 4.33 11.01
CA CYS A 137 -3.06 3.63 10.47
C CYS A 137 -2.22 4.53 9.55
N MET A 138 -2.87 5.35 8.71
CA MET A 138 -2.16 6.32 7.85
C MET A 138 -1.43 7.37 8.69
N ILE A 139 -2.07 7.88 9.75
CA ILE A 139 -1.46 8.83 10.68
C ILE A 139 -0.25 8.19 11.37
N GLU A 140 -0.35 6.94 11.82
CA GLU A 140 0.76 6.23 12.46
C GLU A 140 1.94 6.06 11.49
N ALA A 141 1.68 5.65 10.23
CA ALA A 141 2.70 5.58 9.19
C ALA A 141 3.38 6.93 8.97
N GLN A 142 2.61 8.03 8.91
CA GLN A 142 3.13 9.38 8.77
C GLN A 142 4.03 9.79 9.95
N ARG A 143 3.62 9.51 11.20
CA ARG A 143 4.41 9.81 12.40
C ARG A 143 5.74 9.06 12.45
N ILE A 144 5.80 7.85 11.93
CA ILE A 144 7.05 7.08 11.79
C ILE A 144 8.01 7.81 10.84
N SER A 145 7.52 8.25 9.68
CA SER A 145 8.31 9.00 8.70
C SER A 145 8.82 10.33 9.26
N GLU A 146 7.96 11.06 9.99
CA GLU A 146 8.35 12.33 10.64
C GLU A 146 9.48 12.14 11.66
N LYS A 147 9.40 11.10 12.52
CA LYS A 147 10.47 10.79 13.48
C LYS A 147 11.77 10.37 12.80
N ALA A 148 11.71 9.63 11.70
CA ALA A 148 12.88 9.26 10.93
C ALA A 148 13.57 10.49 10.35
N LEU A 149 12.80 11.42 9.76
CA LEU A 149 13.31 12.70 9.27
C LEU A 149 13.97 13.50 10.38
N GLU A 150 13.29 13.66 11.52
CA GLU A 150 13.82 14.41 12.66
C GLU A 150 15.21 13.93 13.08
N THR A 151 15.41 12.59 13.12
CA THR A 151 16.72 12.00 13.40
C THR A 151 17.74 12.33 12.30
N VAL A 152 17.35 12.20 11.02
CA VAL A 152 18.25 12.45 9.88
C VAL A 152 18.66 13.93 9.81
N LEU A 153 17.77 14.87 10.15
CA LEU A 153 18.10 16.28 10.19
C LEU A 153 19.22 16.63 11.19
N HIS A 154 19.41 15.84 12.25
CA HIS A 154 20.51 16.03 13.22
C HIS A 154 21.84 15.46 12.76
N ILE A 155 21.85 14.55 11.80
CA ILE A 155 23.08 13.84 11.35
C ILE A 155 23.56 14.24 9.96
N ILE A 156 22.65 14.77 9.11
CA ILE A 156 22.98 15.19 7.77
C ILE A 156 24.02 16.31 7.76
N LYS A 157 25.09 16.14 6.99
CA LYS A 157 26.20 17.08 6.92
C LYS A 157 26.95 16.98 5.59
N PRO A 158 27.73 18.00 5.22
CA PRO A 158 28.63 17.93 4.08
C PRO A 158 29.57 16.71 4.20
N GLY A 159 29.84 16.06 3.07
CA GLY A 159 30.65 14.85 2.99
C GLY A 159 29.84 13.55 2.99
N MET A 160 28.58 13.54 3.41
CA MET A 160 27.69 12.38 3.22
C MET A 160 27.26 12.26 1.77
N THR A 161 27.02 11.02 1.31
CA THR A 161 26.42 10.77 0.00
C THR A 161 24.89 10.71 0.08
N GLU A 162 24.23 10.92 -1.06
CA GLU A 162 22.75 10.73 -1.18
C GLU A 162 22.34 9.35 -0.66
N ARG A 163 23.09 8.30 -1.03
CA ARG A 163 22.83 6.91 -0.60
C ARG A 163 22.95 6.73 0.92
N GLN A 164 23.92 7.38 1.56
CA GLN A 164 24.06 7.32 3.02
C GLN A 164 22.86 7.95 3.72
N VAL A 165 22.37 9.10 3.24
CA VAL A 165 21.20 9.75 3.81
C VAL A 165 19.93 8.90 3.58
N ALA A 166 19.77 8.30 2.41
CA ALA A 166 18.66 7.38 2.14
C ALA A 166 18.70 6.15 3.07
N ALA A 167 19.88 5.57 3.30
CA ALA A 167 20.05 4.45 4.23
C ALA A 167 19.66 4.83 5.67
N GLU A 168 20.04 6.02 6.13
CA GLU A 168 19.66 6.51 7.46
C GLU A 168 18.16 6.73 7.58
N LEU A 169 17.47 7.25 6.55
CA LEU A 169 16.01 7.36 6.55
C LEU A 169 15.36 5.99 6.69
N VAL A 170 15.75 5.02 5.87
CA VAL A 170 15.21 3.65 5.90
C VAL A 170 15.45 2.99 7.26
N TYR A 171 16.69 3.07 7.77
CA TYR A 171 17.03 2.53 9.08
C TYR A 171 16.16 3.11 10.18
N ASN A 172 16.00 4.44 10.21
CA ASN A 172 15.22 5.10 11.24
C ASN A 172 13.70 4.84 11.08
N MET A 173 13.16 4.72 9.86
CA MET A 173 11.78 4.29 9.67
C MET A 173 11.54 2.89 10.24
N LEU A 174 12.39 1.91 9.91
CA LEU A 174 12.29 0.54 10.44
C LEU A 174 12.44 0.51 11.96
N LYS A 175 13.43 1.24 12.50
CA LYS A 175 13.66 1.36 13.95
C LYS A 175 12.45 1.94 14.70
N ASN A 176 11.70 2.84 14.06
CA ASN A 176 10.49 3.44 14.62
C ASN A 176 9.22 2.60 14.38
N GLY A 177 9.33 1.39 13.83
CA GLY A 177 8.24 0.43 13.71
C GLY A 177 7.53 0.40 12.35
N SER A 178 8.17 0.95 11.29
CA SER A 178 7.69 0.74 9.92
C SER A 178 7.78 -0.74 9.52
N GLU A 179 6.80 -1.23 8.79
CA GLU A 179 6.80 -2.57 8.17
C GLU A 179 7.67 -2.63 6.90
N GLY A 180 8.02 -1.47 6.34
CA GLY A 180 8.81 -1.33 5.13
C GLY A 180 8.68 0.08 4.55
N ASN A 181 9.30 0.29 3.40
CA ASN A 181 9.15 1.54 2.66
C ASN A 181 7.87 1.49 1.82
N SER A 182 7.12 2.59 1.79
CA SER A 182 5.94 2.72 0.92
C SER A 182 6.31 2.78 -0.57
N PHE A 183 7.50 3.28 -0.86
CA PHE A 183 8.19 3.30 -2.15
C PHE A 183 9.70 3.43 -1.95
N ASP A 184 10.48 3.28 -3.01
CA ASP A 184 11.93 3.46 -2.95
C ASP A 184 12.27 4.91 -2.63
N PRO A 185 12.98 5.21 -1.53
CA PRO A 185 13.26 6.59 -1.14
C PRO A 185 14.09 7.34 -2.18
N ILE A 186 13.69 8.57 -2.45
CA ILE A 186 14.42 9.52 -3.28
C ILE A 186 15.21 10.44 -2.34
N VAL A 187 16.54 10.47 -2.48
CA VAL A 187 17.40 11.45 -1.81
C VAL A 187 18.37 12.00 -2.84
N VAL A 188 18.24 13.29 -3.14
CA VAL A 188 19.02 13.95 -4.17
C VAL A 188 19.56 15.29 -3.69
N THR A 189 20.76 15.66 -4.14
CA THR A 189 21.45 16.88 -3.67
C THR A 189 21.91 17.79 -4.81
N GLY A 190 21.97 19.08 -4.52
CA GLY A 190 22.42 20.14 -5.43
C GLY A 190 21.63 20.13 -6.74
N SER A 191 22.32 20.12 -7.90
CA SER A 191 21.66 20.15 -9.22
C SER A 191 20.70 18.96 -9.49
N LYS A 192 20.83 17.83 -8.78
CA LYS A 192 19.91 16.68 -8.94
C LYS A 192 18.54 16.91 -8.30
N THR A 193 18.39 17.93 -7.44
CA THR A 193 17.08 18.24 -6.82
C THR A 193 16.01 18.67 -7.85
N SER A 194 16.41 18.97 -9.08
CA SER A 194 15.51 19.20 -10.21
C SER A 194 14.92 17.92 -10.82
N LEU A 195 15.36 16.74 -10.40
CA LEU A 195 14.92 15.45 -10.93
C LEU A 195 13.87 14.83 -10.01
N PRO A 196 12.58 14.83 -10.39
CA PRO A 196 11.49 14.34 -9.53
C PRO A 196 11.62 12.86 -9.15
N HIS A 197 12.23 12.06 -10.03
CA HIS A 197 12.47 10.62 -9.83
C HIS A 197 13.96 10.30 -9.75
N GLY A 198 14.72 11.17 -9.06
CA GLY A 198 16.14 10.97 -8.89
C GLY A 198 16.45 9.80 -7.95
N VAL A 199 17.35 8.90 -8.38
CA VAL A 199 17.78 7.76 -7.56
C VAL A 199 18.96 8.18 -6.69
N PRO A 200 18.98 7.87 -5.37
CA PRO A 200 20.11 8.14 -4.50
C PRO A 200 21.39 7.46 -4.99
N GLY A 201 22.44 8.25 -5.17
CA GLY A 201 23.73 7.80 -5.67
C GLY A 201 24.90 8.14 -4.74
N ASP A 202 26.10 8.13 -5.33
CA ASP A 202 27.35 8.42 -4.62
C ASP A 202 27.72 9.92 -4.69
N LYS A 203 26.80 10.77 -5.19
CA LYS A 203 27.00 12.23 -5.17
C LYS A 203 27.08 12.70 -3.73
N VAL A 204 28.16 13.45 -3.46
CA VAL A 204 28.48 13.97 -2.12
C VAL A 204 27.77 15.30 -1.91
N ILE A 205 27.11 15.42 -0.77
CA ILE A 205 26.45 16.65 -0.30
C ILE A 205 27.52 17.69 0.02
N GLN A 206 27.35 18.90 -0.50
CA GLN A 206 28.22 20.03 -0.23
C GLN A 206 27.54 21.04 0.70
N SER A 207 28.36 21.87 1.37
CA SER A 207 27.81 23.03 2.08
C SER A 207 27.17 23.99 1.09
N GLY A 208 25.93 24.40 1.36
CA GLY A 208 25.15 25.26 0.46
C GLY A 208 24.22 24.49 -0.48
N ASP A 209 24.25 23.15 -0.48
CA ASP A 209 23.32 22.35 -1.29
C ASP A 209 21.91 22.33 -0.67
N PHE A 210 20.89 22.26 -1.54
CA PHE A 210 19.63 21.65 -1.17
C PHE A 210 19.75 20.13 -1.20
N VAL A 211 19.10 19.47 -0.25
CA VAL A 211 18.83 18.04 -0.24
C VAL A 211 17.34 17.82 -0.22
N THR A 212 16.82 17.22 -1.27
CA THR A 212 15.41 16.81 -1.36
C THR A 212 15.32 15.34 -0.98
N MET A 213 14.47 15.05 -0.01
CA MET A 213 14.19 13.71 0.53
C MET A 213 12.71 13.43 0.34
N ASP A 214 12.39 12.39 -0.42
CA ASP A 214 11.04 11.90 -0.67
C ASP A 214 10.97 10.43 -0.26
N PHE A 215 10.13 10.12 0.71
CA PHE A 215 10.13 8.83 1.39
C PHE A 215 8.81 8.61 2.14
N GLY A 216 8.55 7.36 2.51
CA GLY A 216 7.37 7.01 3.28
C GLY A 216 7.49 5.65 3.95
N SER A 217 6.72 5.48 5.00
CA SER A 217 6.62 4.28 5.84
C SER A 217 5.35 3.50 5.54
N ILE A 218 5.36 2.21 5.88
CA ILE A 218 4.18 1.36 5.92
C ILE A 218 3.88 1.00 7.36
N LYS A 219 2.61 1.15 7.77
CA LYS A 219 2.12 0.69 9.06
C LYS A 219 0.73 0.08 8.94
N HIS A 220 0.58 -1.14 9.45
CA HIS A 220 -0.65 -1.94 9.28
C HIS A 220 -1.11 -2.03 7.81
N GLY A 221 -0.14 -2.03 6.85
CA GLY A 221 -0.36 -2.02 5.41
C GLY A 221 -0.81 -0.69 4.82
N TYR A 222 -0.89 0.38 5.59
CA TYR A 222 -1.17 1.74 5.12
C TYR A 222 0.12 2.52 4.96
N CYS A 223 0.18 3.31 3.89
CA CYS A 223 1.38 4.03 3.48
C CYS A 223 1.32 5.50 3.91
N SER A 224 2.46 6.06 4.30
CA SER A 224 2.72 7.49 4.26
C SER A 224 3.53 7.85 3.03
N ASP A 225 3.52 9.13 2.71
CA ASP A 225 4.24 9.74 1.60
C ASP A 225 4.56 11.19 1.97
N MET A 226 5.85 11.54 2.01
CA MET A 226 6.26 12.89 2.35
C MET A 226 7.55 13.31 1.68
N THR A 227 7.56 14.52 1.14
CA THR A 227 8.76 15.17 0.60
C THR A 227 9.20 16.32 1.49
N ARG A 228 10.50 16.41 1.77
CA ARG A 228 11.12 17.57 2.44
C ARG A 228 12.41 17.97 1.75
N THR A 229 12.57 19.28 1.57
CA THR A 229 13.81 19.87 1.06
C THR A 229 14.45 20.71 2.15
N VAL A 230 15.73 20.48 2.41
CA VAL A 230 16.52 21.19 3.41
C VAL A 230 17.79 21.74 2.81
N ALA A 231 18.30 22.84 3.36
CA ALA A 231 19.62 23.36 3.01
C ALA A 231 20.67 22.81 3.99
N VAL A 232 21.79 22.34 3.48
CA VAL A 232 22.93 21.90 4.29
C VAL A 232 23.92 23.05 4.40
N GLY A 233 23.96 23.71 5.56
CA GLY A 233 24.68 24.97 5.76
C GLY A 233 23.79 26.19 5.46
N SER A 234 24.20 27.06 4.52
CA SER A 234 23.49 28.29 4.18
C SER A 234 22.91 28.23 2.76
N ALA A 235 21.64 28.54 2.61
CA ALA A 235 21.02 28.74 1.30
C ALA A 235 21.29 30.15 0.75
N SER A 236 21.55 30.25 -0.58
CA SER A 236 21.62 31.53 -1.28
C SER A 236 20.25 32.23 -1.32
N GLU A 237 20.23 33.52 -1.64
CA GLU A 237 18.96 34.24 -1.84
C GLU A 237 18.13 33.67 -2.97
N GLU A 238 18.77 33.32 -4.09
CA GLU A 238 18.10 32.64 -5.21
C GLU A 238 17.42 31.33 -4.78
N MET A 239 18.13 30.47 -4.05
CA MET A 239 17.59 29.22 -3.53
C MET A 239 16.38 29.45 -2.61
N ARG A 240 16.44 30.46 -1.73
CA ARG A 240 15.32 30.84 -0.86
C ARG A 240 14.10 31.30 -1.67
N ASN A 241 14.32 32.15 -2.69
CA ASN A 241 13.26 32.63 -3.57
C ASN A 241 12.56 31.49 -4.33
N VAL A 242 13.33 30.50 -4.82
CA VAL A 242 12.78 29.29 -5.45
C VAL A 242 11.99 28.48 -4.46
N TYR A 243 12.54 28.21 -3.28
CA TYR A 243 11.85 27.45 -2.22
C TYR A 243 10.53 28.10 -1.81
N ASP A 244 10.52 29.41 -1.54
CA ASP A 244 9.34 30.17 -1.15
C ASP A 244 8.27 30.17 -2.25
N THR A 245 8.70 30.19 -3.52
CA THR A 245 7.78 30.11 -4.67
C THR A 245 7.09 28.74 -4.72
N VAL A 246 7.84 27.66 -4.56
CA VAL A 246 7.29 26.29 -4.54
C VAL A 246 6.39 26.11 -3.31
N GLN A 247 6.79 26.60 -2.14
CA GLN A 247 5.97 26.51 -0.93
C GLN A 247 4.63 27.24 -1.07
N ARG A 248 4.62 28.46 -1.66
CA ARG A 248 3.38 29.19 -1.93
C ARG A 248 2.47 28.42 -2.90
N ALA A 249 3.03 27.83 -3.94
CA ALA A 249 2.27 27.00 -4.88
C ALA A 249 1.68 25.77 -4.20
N GLN A 250 2.46 25.08 -3.38
CA GLN A 250 2.01 23.92 -2.61
C GLN A 250 0.87 24.29 -1.65
N LEU A 251 1.02 25.37 -0.87
CA LEU A 251 -0.02 25.84 0.04
C LEU A 251 -1.31 26.24 -0.68
N ALA A 252 -1.20 26.87 -1.86
CA ALA A 252 -2.35 27.19 -2.70
C ALA A 252 -3.07 25.91 -3.18
N GLY A 253 -2.31 24.87 -3.56
CA GLY A 253 -2.86 23.56 -3.91
C GLY A 253 -3.61 22.90 -2.75
N VAL A 254 -3.01 22.90 -1.55
CA VAL A 254 -3.66 22.38 -0.33
C VAL A 254 -4.96 23.12 -0.02
N ALA A 255 -4.94 24.44 -0.12
CA ALA A 255 -6.13 25.26 0.13
C ALA A 255 -7.25 25.05 -0.91
N ALA A 256 -6.90 24.65 -2.13
CA ALA A 256 -7.85 24.36 -3.20
C ALA A 256 -8.40 22.91 -3.14
N ALA A 257 -7.76 22.01 -2.41
CA ALA A 257 -8.22 20.63 -2.21
C ALA A 257 -9.53 20.62 -1.38
N ARG A 258 -10.55 19.88 -1.88
CA ARG A 258 -11.88 19.79 -1.26
C ARG A 258 -12.25 18.31 -1.10
#